data_c05cd8c9e7947781264ccb2878ac8d75
#
_entry.id   c05cd8c9e7947781264ccb2878ac8d75
#
_cell.length_a   1.000
_cell.length_b   1.000
_cell.length_c   1.000
_cell.angle_alpha   90.00
_cell.angle_beta   90.00
_cell.angle_gamma   90.00
#
_symmetry.space_group_name_H-M   'P 1'
#
loop_
_entity.id
_entity.type
_entity.pdbx_description
1 polymer ?
#
loop_
_entity_poly.entity_id
_entity_poly.type
_entity_poly.pdbx_seq_one_letter_code
_entity_poly.pdbx_strand_id
1 'polypeptide(L)'
;LFNVNSPVPTMFESIPVLNNQNATFYYFVGERAENDIDELWLFFELALDYSSSPTPEIREKLAKAFDLAINKKGNGNSKITMALYWIAPNSFLNLDQRNTWYIYESGKLPLELVNSLPKIEQKIASDKYFKIVEKLREFLNSESSEFKDFKDLSAEAWRYSQEVNEENKNISSEKTVASKAAFLRWMGPLLQALKDLGGSAK
;
A
#
# COMPACT_ATOMS: atom_id res chain seq x y z
N LEU A 1 26.77 -16.24 10.47
CA LEU A 1 25.40 -16.74 10.63
C LEU A 1 24.78 -16.09 11.85
N PHE A 2 23.74 -15.32 11.64
CA PHE A 2 23.01 -14.64 12.71
C PHE A 2 22.28 -15.66 13.58
N ASN A 3 22.52 -15.62 14.89
CA ASN A 3 21.82 -16.47 15.84
C ASN A 3 20.47 -15.83 16.17
N VAL A 4 19.46 -16.07 15.33
CA VAL A 4 18.11 -15.54 15.55
C VAL A 4 17.36 -16.50 16.47
N ASN A 5 17.18 -16.11 17.73
CA ASN A 5 16.44 -16.87 18.75
C ASN A 5 14.92 -16.63 18.72
N SER A 6 14.39 -16.12 17.63
CA SER A 6 12.95 -15.92 17.49
C SER A 6 12.28 -17.17 16.91
N PRO A 7 11.08 -17.55 17.39
CA PRO A 7 10.32 -18.64 16.77
C PRO A 7 10.02 -18.31 15.32
N VAL A 8 10.01 -19.33 14.47
CA VAL A 8 9.62 -19.17 13.07
C VAL A 8 8.18 -18.67 13.00
N PRO A 9 7.89 -17.60 12.27
CA PRO A 9 6.52 -17.11 12.10
C PRO A 9 5.64 -18.20 11.49
N THR A 10 4.45 -18.38 12.03
CA THR A 10 3.44 -19.33 11.53
C THR A 10 2.29 -18.69 10.79
N MET A 11 2.16 -17.35 10.88
CA MET A 11 1.18 -16.55 10.15
C MET A 11 1.90 -15.52 9.29
N PHE A 12 1.47 -15.44 8.03
CA PHE A 12 2.00 -14.50 7.03
C PHE A 12 0.90 -13.63 6.41
N GLU A 13 -0.31 -13.71 6.93
CA GLU A 13 -1.45 -12.90 6.50
C GLU A 13 -1.19 -11.43 6.82
N SER A 14 -1.62 -10.56 5.91
CA SER A 14 -1.43 -9.11 5.99
C SER A 14 0.02 -8.58 6.01
N ILE A 15 1.02 -9.44 5.83
CA ILE A 15 2.38 -8.96 5.64
C ILE A 15 2.50 -8.32 4.25
N PRO A 16 2.96 -7.06 4.15
CA PRO A 16 3.20 -6.43 2.87
C PRO A 16 4.26 -7.22 2.08
N VAL A 17 3.90 -7.71 0.91
CA VAL A 17 4.81 -8.46 0.04
C VAL A 17 5.21 -7.59 -1.14
N LEU A 18 6.50 -7.38 -1.33
CA LEU A 18 7.04 -6.74 -2.52
C LEU A 18 7.04 -7.73 -3.69
N ASN A 19 6.72 -7.22 -4.87
CA ASN A 19 6.99 -7.96 -6.10
C ASN A 19 8.52 -8.10 -6.25
N ASN A 20 9.02 -9.33 -6.35
CA ASN A 20 10.46 -9.63 -6.45
C ASN A 20 11.14 -8.91 -7.61
N GLN A 21 10.43 -8.65 -8.70
CA GLN A 21 10.95 -7.92 -9.86
C GLN A 21 11.14 -6.42 -9.57
N ASN A 22 10.43 -5.87 -8.60
CA ASN A 22 10.45 -4.47 -8.21
C ASN A 22 10.99 -4.25 -6.79
N ALA A 23 11.56 -5.28 -6.16
CA ALA A 23 12.03 -5.24 -4.78
C ALA A 23 13.38 -4.54 -4.58
N THR A 24 14.00 -4.05 -5.64
CA THR A 24 15.29 -3.36 -5.55
C THR A 24 15.12 -1.91 -5.11
N PHE A 25 15.95 -1.47 -4.16
CA PHE A 25 15.99 -0.09 -3.68
C PHE A 25 17.00 0.77 -4.44
N TYR A 26 17.84 0.17 -5.27
CA TYR A 26 18.87 0.82 -6.07
C TYR A 26 19.00 0.13 -7.44
N TYR A 27 19.53 0.85 -8.41
CA TYR A 27 19.74 0.34 -9.76
C TYR A 27 21.11 -0.32 -9.93
N PHE A 28 21.33 -0.91 -11.11
CA PHE A 28 22.60 -1.52 -11.47
C PHE A 28 23.74 -0.49 -11.58
N VAL A 29 24.96 -0.99 -11.51
CA VAL A 29 26.17 -0.17 -11.78
C VAL A 29 26.04 0.52 -13.14
N GLY A 30 26.33 1.81 -13.16
CA GLY A 30 26.15 2.66 -14.34
C GLY A 30 24.81 3.38 -14.45
N GLU A 31 23.77 2.94 -13.68
CA GLU A 31 22.47 3.61 -13.64
C GLU A 31 22.14 4.23 -12.27
N ARG A 32 22.88 3.86 -11.24
CA ARG A 32 22.78 4.42 -9.89
C ARG A 32 23.91 5.43 -9.62
N ALA A 33 23.65 6.35 -8.69
CA ALA A 33 24.72 7.20 -8.16
C ALA A 33 25.69 6.37 -7.29
N GLU A 34 26.93 6.85 -7.18
CA GLU A 34 28.00 6.15 -6.46
C GLU A 34 27.62 5.87 -4.98
N ASN A 35 26.99 6.86 -4.33
CA ASN A 35 26.65 6.78 -2.90
C ASN A 35 25.26 6.17 -2.61
N ASP A 36 24.52 5.68 -3.62
CA ASP A 36 23.15 5.22 -3.42
C ASP A 36 23.03 4.11 -2.37
N ILE A 37 23.99 3.20 -2.33
CA ILE A 37 24.00 2.08 -1.40
C ILE A 37 24.32 2.56 0.02
N ASP A 38 25.34 3.38 0.18
CA ASP A 38 25.75 3.90 1.48
C ASP A 38 24.67 4.79 2.11
N GLU A 39 24.00 5.61 1.31
CA GLU A 39 22.86 6.41 1.76
C GLU A 39 21.65 5.55 2.18
N LEU A 40 21.40 4.42 1.52
CA LEU A 40 20.35 3.49 1.92
C LEU A 40 20.72 2.72 3.21
N TRP A 41 21.99 2.38 3.40
CA TRP A 41 22.47 1.81 4.67
C TRP A 41 22.35 2.81 5.80
N LEU A 42 22.75 4.05 5.60
CA LEU A 42 22.55 5.13 6.57
C LEU A 42 21.06 5.31 6.93
N PHE A 43 20.19 5.28 5.92
CA PHE A 43 18.74 5.35 6.14
C PHE A 43 18.24 4.19 7.03
N PHE A 44 18.71 2.97 6.78
CA PHE A 44 18.37 1.79 7.57
C PHE A 44 18.87 1.92 9.02
N GLU A 45 20.11 2.32 9.24
CA GLU A 45 20.70 2.53 10.58
C GLU A 45 19.92 3.59 11.36
N LEU A 46 19.62 4.74 10.73
CA LEU A 46 18.85 5.80 11.36
C LEU A 46 17.41 5.38 11.69
N ALA A 47 16.80 4.50 10.89
CA ALA A 47 15.49 3.94 11.19
C ALA A 47 15.53 3.02 12.42
N LEU A 48 16.57 2.20 12.56
CA LEU A 48 16.79 1.38 13.76
C LEU A 48 17.03 2.25 15.00
N ASP A 49 17.88 3.26 14.90
CA ASP A 49 18.18 4.18 16.00
C ASP A 49 16.92 4.92 16.44
N TYR A 50 16.15 5.46 15.49
CA TYR A 50 14.89 6.14 15.80
C TYR A 50 13.87 5.21 16.45
N SER A 51 13.78 3.97 16.00
CA SER A 51 12.86 3.00 16.60
C SER A 51 13.21 2.63 18.03
N SER A 52 14.50 2.62 18.35
CA SER A 52 15.03 2.26 19.67
C SER A 52 15.04 3.43 20.64
N SER A 53 15.34 4.64 20.16
CA SER A 53 15.44 5.86 20.96
C SER A 53 15.02 7.08 20.14
N PRO A 54 13.72 7.39 20.03
CA PRO A 54 13.21 8.48 19.22
C PRO A 54 13.58 9.84 19.85
N THR A 55 14.61 10.49 19.30
CA THR A 55 14.99 11.84 19.66
C THR A 55 14.76 12.81 18.50
N PRO A 56 14.55 14.12 18.77
CA PRO A 56 14.41 15.10 17.70
C PRO A 56 15.60 15.12 16.73
N GLU A 57 16.82 14.94 17.25
CA GLU A 57 18.03 14.91 16.44
C GLU A 57 18.07 13.69 15.48
N ILE A 58 17.78 12.49 15.99
CA ILE A 58 17.72 11.28 15.15
C ILE A 58 16.61 11.42 14.14
N ARG A 59 15.46 11.99 14.53
CA ARG A 59 14.34 12.24 13.62
C ARG A 59 14.72 13.17 12.47
N GLU A 60 15.45 14.25 12.75
CA GLU A 60 15.93 15.17 11.71
C GLU A 60 16.88 14.48 10.72
N LYS A 61 17.82 13.68 11.24
CA LYS A 61 18.74 12.90 10.42
C LYS A 61 17.99 11.89 9.56
N LEU A 62 17.05 11.16 10.16
CA LEU A 62 16.20 10.18 9.46
C LEU A 62 15.33 10.86 8.39
N ALA A 63 14.77 12.04 8.65
CA ALA A 63 13.99 12.78 7.68
C ALA A 63 14.81 13.15 6.44
N LYS A 64 16.04 13.63 6.62
CA LYS A 64 16.97 13.91 5.50
C LYS A 64 17.31 12.64 4.71
N ALA A 65 17.60 11.54 5.40
CA ALA A 65 17.89 10.25 4.75
C ALA A 65 16.67 9.67 4.04
N PHE A 66 15.46 9.85 4.58
CA PHE A 66 14.20 9.48 3.93
C PHE A 66 14.02 10.23 2.59
N ASP A 67 14.22 11.55 2.59
CA ASP A 67 14.08 12.36 1.38
C ASP A 67 15.12 11.98 0.31
N LEU A 68 16.33 11.60 0.70
CA LEU A 68 17.31 11.04 -0.22
C LEU A 68 16.85 9.68 -0.77
N ALA A 69 16.43 8.77 0.10
CA ALA A 69 16.04 7.41 -0.26
C ALA A 69 14.82 7.37 -1.19
N ILE A 70 13.76 8.17 -0.91
CA ILE A 70 12.54 8.17 -1.72
C ILE A 70 12.78 8.79 -3.10
N ASN A 71 13.73 9.70 -3.24
CA ASN A 71 14.06 10.36 -4.49
C ASN A 71 14.99 9.57 -5.40
N LYS A 72 15.58 8.47 -4.93
CA LYS A 72 16.37 7.58 -5.79
C LYS A 72 15.52 7.00 -6.92
N LYS A 73 16.15 6.72 -8.04
CA LYS A 73 15.50 6.13 -9.21
C LYS A 73 14.82 4.81 -8.84
N GLY A 74 13.56 4.67 -9.20
CA GLY A 74 12.76 3.46 -8.93
C GLY A 74 12.18 3.35 -7.52
N ASN A 75 12.44 4.32 -6.63
CA ASN A 75 11.82 4.40 -5.33
C ASN A 75 10.59 5.31 -5.33
N GLY A 76 9.74 5.12 -4.36
CA GLY A 76 8.50 5.86 -4.12
C GLY A 76 7.89 5.47 -2.78
N ASN A 77 6.71 6.03 -2.48
CA ASN A 77 6.05 5.90 -1.19
C ASN A 77 5.96 4.46 -0.70
N SER A 78 5.34 3.58 -1.50
CA SER A 78 5.11 2.18 -1.10
C SER A 78 6.40 1.47 -0.74
N LYS A 79 7.45 1.62 -1.55
CA LYS A 79 8.71 0.89 -1.35
C LYS A 79 9.46 1.37 -0.10
N ILE A 80 9.61 2.69 0.05
CA ILE A 80 10.39 3.26 1.15
C ILE A 80 9.65 3.14 2.48
N THR A 81 8.35 3.41 2.51
CA THR A 81 7.58 3.28 3.76
C THR A 81 7.37 1.83 4.17
N MET A 82 7.29 0.89 3.21
CA MET A 82 7.25 -0.54 3.48
C MET A 82 8.58 -1.02 4.09
N ALA A 83 9.73 -0.54 3.59
CA ALA A 83 11.03 -0.85 4.20
C ALA A 83 11.09 -0.39 5.65
N LEU A 84 10.67 0.84 5.95
CA LEU A 84 10.56 1.34 7.33
C LEU A 84 9.63 0.48 8.19
N TYR A 85 8.47 0.13 7.67
CA TYR A 85 7.52 -0.74 8.37
C TYR A 85 8.11 -2.11 8.69
N TRP A 86 8.88 -2.71 7.79
CA TRP A 86 9.56 -3.99 8.08
C TRP A 86 10.65 -3.85 9.13
N ILE A 87 11.36 -2.73 9.15
CA ILE A 87 12.37 -2.46 10.18
C ILE A 87 11.72 -2.34 11.56
N ALA A 88 10.66 -1.52 11.69
CA ALA A 88 10.01 -1.26 12.96
C ALA A 88 8.51 -0.92 12.79
N PRO A 89 7.63 -1.94 12.71
CA PRO A 89 6.19 -1.75 12.43
C PRO A 89 5.44 -1.00 13.54
N ASN A 90 6.01 -0.91 14.73
CA ASN A 90 5.46 -0.10 15.82
C ASN A 90 5.82 1.40 15.68
N SER A 91 6.87 1.71 14.93
CA SER A 91 7.38 3.08 14.76
C SER A 91 6.96 3.71 13.44
N PHE A 92 6.77 2.91 12.42
CA PHE A 92 6.55 3.40 11.05
C PHE A 92 5.29 2.80 10.44
N LEU A 93 4.62 3.60 9.63
CA LEU A 93 3.44 3.21 8.87
C LEU A 93 3.84 2.87 7.43
N ASN A 94 3.28 1.80 6.89
CA ASN A 94 3.37 1.49 5.47
C ASN A 94 2.32 2.30 4.67
N LEU A 95 2.76 3.06 3.68
CA LEU A 95 1.91 3.79 2.73
C LEU A 95 1.90 3.08 1.36
N ASP A 96 1.61 1.78 1.35
CA ASP A 96 1.29 1.09 0.11
C ASP A 96 -0.11 1.48 -0.40
N GLN A 97 -0.47 0.97 -1.56
CA GLN A 97 -1.74 1.32 -2.19
C GLN A 97 -2.96 0.96 -1.31
N ARG A 98 -2.91 -0.18 -0.59
CA ARG A 98 -4.04 -0.62 0.25
C ARG A 98 -4.18 0.24 1.49
N ASN A 99 -3.09 0.46 2.23
CA ASN A 99 -3.10 1.31 3.40
C ASN A 99 -3.49 2.75 3.04
N THR A 100 -2.95 3.29 1.95
CA THR A 100 -3.31 4.62 1.47
C THR A 100 -4.81 4.71 1.14
N TRP A 101 -5.34 3.76 0.37
CA TRP A 101 -6.75 3.69 0.06
C TRP A 101 -7.62 3.54 1.32
N TYR A 102 -7.23 2.65 2.24
CA TYR A 102 -7.96 2.43 3.48
C TYR A 102 -8.02 3.69 4.34
N ILE A 103 -6.91 4.39 4.49
CA ILE A 103 -6.80 5.59 5.31
C ILE A 103 -7.60 6.76 4.71
N TYR A 104 -7.51 6.99 3.41
CA TYR A 104 -8.01 8.21 2.78
C TYR A 104 -9.37 8.07 2.09
N GLU A 105 -9.73 6.88 1.63
CA GLU A 105 -10.84 6.70 0.68
C GLU A 105 -11.88 5.67 1.13
N SER A 106 -11.55 4.74 2.03
CA SER A 106 -12.46 3.67 2.45
C SER A 106 -13.67 4.15 3.26
N GLY A 107 -13.60 5.33 3.85
CA GLY A 107 -14.60 5.85 4.78
C GLY A 107 -14.64 5.14 6.14
N LYS A 108 -13.64 4.29 6.45
CA LYS A 108 -13.56 3.54 7.71
C LYS A 108 -12.93 4.33 8.86
N LEU A 109 -12.15 5.35 8.56
CA LEU A 109 -11.58 6.24 9.56
C LEU A 109 -12.43 7.50 9.73
N PRO A 110 -12.39 8.15 10.90
CA PRO A 110 -13.12 9.40 11.14
C PRO A 110 -12.76 10.48 10.14
N LEU A 111 -13.76 11.13 9.56
CA LEU A 111 -13.57 12.14 8.52
C LEU A 111 -12.70 13.32 9.00
N GLU A 112 -12.82 13.71 10.26
CA GLU A 112 -12.00 14.77 10.87
C GLU A 112 -10.51 14.40 10.88
N LEU A 113 -10.20 13.15 11.23
CA LEU A 113 -8.84 12.62 11.14
C LEU A 113 -8.34 12.69 9.70
N VAL A 114 -9.07 12.11 8.76
CA VAL A 114 -8.68 12.04 7.34
C VAL A 114 -8.43 13.45 6.78
N ASN A 115 -9.33 14.39 7.05
CA ASN A 115 -9.19 15.78 6.60
C ASN A 115 -7.99 16.51 7.21
N SER A 116 -7.50 16.04 8.37
CA SER A 116 -6.34 16.61 9.04
C SER A 116 -5.01 16.09 8.51
N LEU A 117 -5.03 14.94 7.79
CA LEU A 117 -3.82 14.33 7.26
C LEU A 117 -3.28 15.07 6.04
N PRO A 118 -1.95 15.14 5.86
CA PRO A 118 -1.34 15.62 4.64
C PRO A 118 -1.80 14.81 3.42
N LYS A 119 -1.95 15.45 2.27
CA LYS A 119 -2.23 14.76 1.01
C LYS A 119 -1.04 13.91 0.58
N ILE A 120 -1.33 12.73 0.04
CA ILE A 120 -0.32 11.84 -0.53
C ILE A 120 0.09 12.36 -1.92
N GLU A 121 1.38 12.62 -2.08
CA GLU A 121 2.02 12.99 -3.34
C GLU A 121 2.72 11.76 -3.94
N GLN A 122 3.12 11.84 -5.21
CA GLN A 122 3.81 10.74 -5.90
C GLN A 122 5.09 10.30 -5.15
N LYS A 123 5.81 11.28 -4.60
CA LYS A 123 6.92 11.09 -3.66
C LYS A 123 6.67 12.01 -2.48
N ILE A 124 6.23 11.43 -1.37
CA ILE A 124 5.91 12.19 -0.17
C ILE A 124 7.18 12.70 0.50
N ALA A 125 7.20 13.97 0.88
CA ALA A 125 8.30 14.51 1.67
C ALA A 125 8.26 13.98 3.12
N SER A 126 9.42 13.89 3.74
CA SER A 126 9.59 13.35 5.08
C SER A 126 8.73 14.04 6.14
N ASP A 127 8.59 15.36 6.09
CA ASP A 127 7.77 16.14 7.00
C ASP A 127 6.30 15.72 6.96
N LYS A 128 5.75 15.49 5.76
CA LYS A 128 4.39 15.03 5.54
C LYS A 128 4.23 13.57 5.99
N TYR A 129 5.18 12.70 5.67
CA TYR A 129 5.16 11.31 6.10
C TYR A 129 5.13 11.19 7.62
N PHE A 130 6.05 11.84 8.31
CA PHE A 130 6.10 11.79 9.77
C PHE A 130 4.86 12.43 10.42
N LYS A 131 4.30 13.48 9.81
CA LYS A 131 3.04 14.06 10.29
C LYS A 131 1.86 13.10 10.17
N ILE A 132 1.80 12.29 9.10
CA ILE A 132 0.79 11.22 8.98
C ILE A 132 1.00 10.18 10.06
N VAL A 133 2.24 9.72 10.26
CA VAL A 133 2.59 8.74 11.30
C VAL A 133 2.20 9.23 12.69
N GLU A 134 2.49 10.48 13.02
CA GLU A 134 2.16 11.09 14.31
C GLU A 134 0.65 11.16 14.53
N LYS A 135 -0.10 11.73 13.59
CA LYS A 135 -1.56 11.85 13.69
C LYS A 135 -2.28 10.52 13.78
N LEU A 136 -1.86 9.54 12.99
CA LEU A 136 -2.43 8.21 13.07
C LEU A 136 -2.06 7.51 14.38
N ARG A 137 -0.84 7.70 14.89
CA ARG A 137 -0.46 7.19 16.21
C ARG A 137 -1.28 7.82 17.34
N GLU A 138 -1.52 9.13 17.30
CA GLU A 138 -2.40 9.81 18.24
C GLU A 138 -3.82 9.22 18.20
N PHE A 139 -4.35 9.00 17.01
CA PHE A 139 -5.65 8.35 16.84
C PHE A 139 -5.66 6.91 17.37
N LEU A 140 -4.65 6.10 17.05
CA LEU A 140 -4.56 4.71 17.51
C LEU A 140 -4.45 4.60 19.04
N ASN A 141 -3.87 5.58 19.70
CA ASN A 141 -3.77 5.67 21.16
C ASN A 141 -5.02 6.27 21.82
N SER A 142 -6.00 6.74 21.05
CA SER A 142 -7.24 7.33 21.60
C SER A 142 -8.28 6.24 21.89
N GLU A 143 -9.23 6.56 22.78
CA GLU A 143 -10.38 5.69 23.08
C GLU A 143 -11.31 5.47 21.88
N SER A 144 -11.19 6.30 20.86
CA SER A 144 -12.01 6.23 19.64
C SER A 144 -11.49 5.21 18.62
N SER A 145 -10.33 4.61 18.86
CA SER A 145 -9.72 3.64 17.94
C SER A 145 -10.06 2.22 18.33
N GLU A 146 -10.46 1.42 17.34
CA GLU A 146 -10.59 -0.03 17.47
C GLU A 146 -9.24 -0.76 17.24
N PHE A 147 -8.24 -0.04 16.72
CA PHE A 147 -6.93 -0.60 16.39
C PHE A 147 -5.93 -0.35 17.50
N LYS A 148 -5.08 -1.33 17.76
CA LYS A 148 -4.04 -1.25 18.79
C LYS A 148 -2.77 -0.54 18.29
N ASP A 149 -2.41 -0.78 17.04
CA ASP A 149 -1.17 -0.28 16.44
C ASP A 149 -1.25 -0.25 14.89
N PHE A 150 -0.16 0.14 14.25
CA PHE A 150 -0.08 0.16 12.78
C PHE A 150 -0.20 -1.22 12.13
N LYS A 151 0.10 -2.29 12.85
CA LYS A 151 -0.04 -3.67 12.34
C LYS A 151 -1.50 -4.04 12.25
N ASP A 152 -2.28 -3.74 13.29
CA ASP A 152 -3.73 -3.95 13.29
C ASP A 152 -4.40 -3.12 12.17
N LEU A 153 -4.02 -1.87 12.02
CA LEU A 153 -4.51 -1.00 10.95
C LEU A 153 -4.19 -1.58 9.56
N SER A 154 -2.95 -2.03 9.34
CA SER A 154 -2.54 -2.63 8.07
C SER A 154 -3.24 -3.97 7.80
N ALA A 155 -3.45 -4.79 8.85
CA ALA A 155 -4.18 -6.04 8.74
C ALA A 155 -5.64 -5.81 8.35
N GLU A 156 -6.29 -4.82 8.95
CA GLU A 156 -7.64 -4.43 8.59
C GLU A 156 -7.74 -3.87 7.18
N ALA A 157 -6.80 -3.00 6.77
CA ALA A 157 -6.73 -2.48 5.41
C ALA A 157 -6.63 -3.61 4.37
N TRP A 158 -5.83 -4.65 4.67
CA TRP A 158 -5.72 -5.83 3.82
C TRP A 158 -7.04 -6.61 3.78
N ARG A 159 -7.63 -6.94 4.93
CA ARG A 159 -8.88 -7.72 5.03
C ARG A 159 -10.02 -7.01 4.30
N TYR A 160 -10.25 -5.75 4.62
CA TYR A 160 -11.31 -4.97 4.00
C TYR A 160 -11.12 -4.81 2.49
N SER A 161 -9.88 -4.68 2.02
CA SER A 161 -9.60 -4.65 0.58
C SER A 161 -9.95 -5.97 -0.13
N GLN A 162 -9.82 -7.12 0.54
CA GLN A 162 -10.23 -8.41 -0.02
C GLN A 162 -11.77 -8.50 -0.11
N GLU A 163 -12.49 -8.10 0.93
CA GLU A 163 -13.95 -8.07 0.95
C GLU A 163 -14.50 -7.23 -0.21
N VAL A 164 -14.03 -5.99 -0.35
CA VAL A 164 -14.43 -5.08 -1.45
C VAL A 164 -14.10 -5.67 -2.82
N ASN A 165 -12.95 -6.33 -2.97
CA ASN A 165 -12.58 -6.97 -4.23
C ASN A 165 -13.48 -8.16 -4.57
N GLU A 166 -13.88 -8.96 -3.58
CA GLU A 166 -14.81 -10.08 -3.77
C GLU A 166 -16.21 -9.59 -4.14
N GLU A 167 -16.71 -8.57 -3.45
CA GLU A 167 -17.99 -7.93 -3.78
C GLU A 167 -17.99 -7.40 -5.23
N ASN A 168 -16.94 -6.70 -5.63
CA ASN A 168 -16.80 -6.18 -6.99
C ASN A 168 -16.74 -7.29 -8.06
N LYS A 169 -16.09 -8.43 -7.77
CA LYS A 169 -16.08 -9.60 -8.65
C LYS A 169 -17.48 -10.19 -8.79
N ASN A 170 -18.24 -10.31 -7.71
CA ASN A 170 -19.59 -10.84 -7.72
C ASN A 170 -20.53 -9.94 -8.55
N ILE A 171 -20.48 -8.63 -8.32
CA ILE A 171 -21.25 -7.63 -9.10
C ILE A 171 -20.88 -7.69 -10.60
N SER A 172 -19.60 -7.83 -10.93
CA SER A 172 -19.17 -7.91 -12.32
C SER A 172 -19.58 -9.22 -12.99
N SER A 173 -19.59 -10.33 -12.23
CA SER A 173 -20.08 -11.63 -12.72
C SER A 173 -21.57 -11.61 -12.98
N GLU A 174 -22.37 -11.03 -12.09
CA GLU A 174 -23.82 -10.85 -12.26
C GLU A 174 -24.15 -9.98 -13.48
N LYS A 175 -23.45 -8.86 -13.66
CA LYS A 175 -23.59 -8.01 -14.85
C LYS A 175 -23.26 -8.74 -16.13
N THR A 176 -22.23 -9.61 -16.11
CA THR A 176 -21.84 -10.41 -17.27
C THR A 176 -22.91 -11.45 -17.61
N VAL A 177 -23.49 -12.11 -16.58
CA VAL A 177 -24.59 -13.07 -16.78
C VAL A 177 -25.84 -12.37 -17.32
N ALA A 178 -26.21 -11.22 -16.75
CA ALA A 178 -27.34 -10.42 -17.22
C ALA A 178 -27.15 -9.95 -18.68
N SER A 179 -25.95 -9.51 -19.03
CA SER A 179 -25.60 -9.09 -20.40
C SER A 179 -25.68 -10.25 -21.40
N LYS A 180 -25.18 -11.45 -21.02
CA LYS A 180 -25.33 -12.66 -21.84
C LYS A 180 -26.80 -13.06 -22.03
N ALA A 181 -27.59 -13.03 -20.97
CA ALA A 181 -29.01 -13.35 -21.04
C ALA A 181 -29.78 -12.35 -21.94
N ALA A 182 -29.45 -11.05 -21.85
CA ALA A 182 -30.01 -10.03 -22.73
C ALA A 182 -29.63 -10.28 -24.20
N PHE A 183 -28.34 -10.58 -24.46
CA PHE A 183 -27.87 -10.90 -25.82
C PHE A 183 -28.59 -12.12 -26.41
N LEU A 184 -28.75 -13.20 -25.65
CA LEU A 184 -29.45 -14.41 -26.10
C LEU A 184 -30.93 -14.16 -26.40
N ARG A 185 -31.61 -13.24 -25.69
CA ARG A 185 -33.00 -12.83 -26.00
C ARG A 185 -33.13 -12.22 -27.38
N TRP A 186 -32.15 -11.46 -27.83
CA TRP A 186 -32.19 -10.78 -29.12
C TRP A 186 -31.67 -11.66 -30.26
N MET A 187 -30.84 -12.64 -29.99
CA MET A 187 -30.20 -13.47 -31.00
C MET A 187 -31.22 -14.30 -31.81
N GLY A 188 -32.22 -14.85 -31.15
CA GLY A 188 -33.27 -15.62 -31.81
C GLY A 188 -34.09 -14.79 -32.81
N PRO A 189 -34.71 -13.67 -32.39
CA PRO A 189 -35.43 -12.77 -33.30
C PRO A 189 -34.55 -12.21 -34.42
N LEU A 190 -33.27 -11.87 -34.12
CA LEU A 190 -32.35 -11.35 -35.15
C LEU A 190 -32.05 -12.40 -36.22
N LEU A 191 -31.75 -13.64 -35.83
CA LEU A 191 -31.51 -14.74 -36.76
C LEU A 191 -32.76 -15.05 -37.61
N GLN A 192 -33.95 -14.97 -37.04
CA GLN A 192 -35.18 -15.15 -37.78
C GLN A 192 -35.39 -14.02 -38.78
N ALA A 193 -35.23 -12.79 -38.38
CA ALA A 193 -35.33 -11.65 -39.30
C ALA A 193 -34.30 -11.71 -40.45
N LEU A 194 -33.07 -12.14 -40.17
CA LEU A 194 -32.05 -12.35 -41.21
C LEU A 194 -32.42 -13.47 -42.22
N LYS A 195 -33.05 -14.56 -41.73
CA LYS A 195 -33.56 -15.62 -42.58
C LYS A 195 -34.71 -15.12 -43.47
N ASP A 196 -35.65 -14.38 -42.89
CA ASP A 196 -36.79 -13.83 -43.63
C ASP A 196 -36.38 -12.79 -44.70
N LEU A 197 -35.26 -12.09 -44.49
CA LEU A 197 -34.67 -11.19 -45.48
C LEU A 197 -33.80 -11.89 -46.55
N GLY A 198 -33.76 -13.23 -46.57
CA GLY A 198 -33.02 -13.98 -47.57
C GLY A 198 -31.50 -13.89 -47.46
N GLY A 199 -31.01 -13.50 -46.29
CA GLY A 199 -29.59 -13.40 -46.02
C GLY A 199 -28.92 -14.76 -45.86
N SER A 200 -28.21 -15.18 -46.89
CA SER A 200 -27.20 -16.23 -46.76
C SER A 200 -25.91 -15.59 -46.31
N ALA A 201 -25.46 -15.95 -45.10
CA ALA A 201 -24.09 -15.66 -44.67
C ALA A 201 -23.14 -16.42 -45.60
N LYS A 202 -22.37 -15.70 -46.39
CA LYS A 202 -21.17 -16.22 -47.03
C LYS A 202 -20.00 -16.15 -46.07
#